data_5e97c66948fef4b0c60754c98a9bcf58
#
_entry.id   5e97c66948fef4b0c60754c98a9bcf58
#
_cell.length_a   1.000
_cell.length_b   1.000
_cell.length_c   1.000
_cell.angle_alpha   90.00
_cell.angle_beta   90.00
_cell.angle_gamma   90.00
#
_symmetry.space_group_name_H-M   'P 1'
#
loop_
_entity.id
_entity.type
_entity.pdbx_description
1 polymer ?
#
loop_
_entity_poly.entity_id
_entity_poly.type
_entity_poly.pdbx_seq_one_letter_code
_entity_poly.pdbx_strand_id
1 'polypeptide(L)'
;MNVKICGITTIEAAACAVSYGASAIGFVFANSKRKISEDQAKDIIATLPKDLMKVGVFVNESKENIMKIVNVTGINVIQLHGDETAEFAASFSLPIIKAFSISTPEDLKQVAAYPCDYALLDSPRGKYHGGNGIAFDWNLIKGYDFGNKKVILAGGLNENNLTEAIETTHPFMVDVSSGVETDGEKDLEKIRVFLELAKTVQI
;
A
#
# COMPACT_ATOMS: atom_id res chain seq x y z
N MET A 1 -1.17 9.57 -12.20
CA MET A 1 -0.61 9.04 -10.94
C MET A 1 -1.05 7.58 -10.76
N ASN A 2 -0.15 6.68 -10.34
CA ASN A 2 -0.53 5.33 -9.91
C ASN A 2 -1.17 5.37 -8.53
N VAL A 3 -2.22 4.57 -8.30
CA VAL A 3 -2.93 4.52 -7.02
C VAL A 3 -3.12 3.07 -6.56
N LYS A 4 -2.82 2.81 -5.30
CA LYS A 4 -3.16 1.57 -4.59
C LYS A 4 -4.31 1.83 -3.61
N ILE A 5 -5.35 1.00 -3.67
CA ILE A 5 -6.43 0.98 -2.67
C ILE A 5 -6.18 -0.21 -1.75
N CYS A 6 -5.86 0.05 -0.48
CA CYS A 6 -5.43 -0.97 0.48
C CYS A 6 -6.55 -1.35 1.44
N GLY A 7 -6.61 -2.64 1.81
CA GLY A 7 -7.60 -3.16 2.75
C GLY A 7 -8.97 -3.38 2.12
N ILE A 8 -8.98 -3.89 0.90
CA ILE A 8 -10.21 -4.33 0.21
C ILE A 8 -10.68 -5.66 0.80
N THR A 9 -11.99 -5.75 1.07
CA THR A 9 -12.66 -6.91 1.67
C THR A 9 -13.90 -7.37 0.90
N THR A 10 -14.34 -6.60 -0.12
CA THR A 10 -15.54 -6.91 -0.92
C THR A 10 -15.26 -6.82 -2.42
N ILE A 11 -16.03 -7.59 -3.21
CA ILE A 11 -15.96 -7.56 -4.69
C ILE A 11 -16.39 -6.19 -5.22
N GLU A 12 -17.39 -5.56 -4.62
CA GLU A 12 -17.92 -4.26 -5.03
C GLU A 12 -16.86 -3.16 -4.91
N ALA A 13 -16.13 -3.12 -3.78
CA ALA A 13 -15.07 -2.15 -3.56
C ALA A 13 -13.89 -2.39 -4.52
N ALA A 14 -13.54 -3.66 -4.78
CA ALA A 14 -12.51 -4.02 -5.74
C ALA A 14 -12.89 -3.61 -7.17
N ALA A 15 -14.12 -3.92 -7.60
CA ALA A 15 -14.63 -3.55 -8.91
C ALA A 15 -14.70 -2.02 -9.10
N CYS A 16 -15.16 -1.29 -8.07
CA CYS A 16 -15.17 0.17 -8.06
C CYS A 16 -13.73 0.71 -8.25
N ALA A 17 -12.78 0.26 -7.44
CA ALA A 17 -11.39 0.71 -7.54
C ALA A 17 -10.80 0.47 -8.93
N VAL A 18 -11.02 -0.70 -9.53
CA VAL A 18 -10.55 -1.04 -10.88
C VAL A 18 -11.22 -0.17 -11.94
N SER A 19 -12.54 0.02 -11.87
CA SER A 19 -13.29 0.81 -12.87
C SER A 19 -12.85 2.27 -12.91
N TYR A 20 -12.42 2.81 -11.77
CA TYR A 20 -11.85 4.16 -11.67
C TYR A 20 -10.33 4.21 -11.80
N GLY A 21 -9.67 3.10 -12.18
CA GLY A 21 -8.29 3.06 -12.63
C GLY A 21 -7.25 2.89 -11.53
N ALA A 22 -7.58 2.21 -10.43
CA ALA A 22 -6.58 1.77 -9.46
C ALA A 22 -5.51 0.89 -10.14
N SER A 23 -4.25 1.14 -9.82
CA SER A 23 -3.09 0.38 -10.34
C SER A 23 -2.77 -0.84 -9.47
N ALA A 24 -3.23 -0.83 -8.22
CA ALA A 24 -3.01 -1.89 -7.25
C ALA A 24 -4.16 -2.02 -6.24
N ILE A 25 -4.42 -3.27 -5.82
CA ILE A 25 -5.38 -3.59 -4.75
C ILE A 25 -4.64 -4.32 -3.63
N GLY A 26 -4.81 -3.88 -2.38
CA GLY A 26 -4.19 -4.46 -1.20
C GLY A 26 -5.16 -5.29 -0.36
N PHE A 27 -4.73 -6.50 0.00
CA PHE A 27 -5.44 -7.47 0.86
C PHE A 27 -4.65 -7.68 2.14
N VAL A 28 -5.26 -7.44 3.31
CA VAL A 28 -4.56 -7.47 4.60
C VAL A 28 -4.75 -8.83 5.26
N PHE A 29 -3.67 -9.59 5.44
CA PHE A 29 -3.69 -10.89 6.14
C PHE A 29 -3.23 -10.77 7.60
N ALA A 30 -2.68 -9.65 7.99
CA ALA A 30 -2.29 -9.37 9.37
C ALA A 30 -3.49 -9.06 10.28
N ASN A 31 -3.27 -9.09 11.59
CA ASN A 31 -4.32 -8.71 12.56
C ASN A 31 -4.68 -7.22 12.42
N SER A 32 -5.85 -6.97 11.88
CA SER A 32 -6.35 -5.63 11.51
C SER A 32 -7.88 -5.66 11.40
N LYS A 33 -8.53 -4.51 11.50
CA LYS A 33 -9.96 -4.36 11.15
C LYS A 33 -10.25 -4.71 9.70
N ARG A 34 -9.21 -4.65 8.81
CA ARG A 34 -9.30 -4.93 7.38
C ARG A 34 -8.81 -6.33 7.02
N LYS A 35 -8.69 -7.22 8.03
CA LYS A 35 -8.23 -8.58 7.80
C LYS A 35 -9.21 -9.33 6.92
N ILE A 36 -8.67 -10.03 5.91
CA ILE A 36 -9.43 -10.86 4.98
C ILE A 36 -8.96 -12.32 5.09
N SER A 37 -9.84 -13.27 4.82
CA SER A 37 -9.48 -14.69 4.71
C SER A 37 -8.87 -15.01 3.34
N GLU A 38 -8.16 -16.16 3.26
CA GLU A 38 -7.60 -16.67 2.00
C GLU A 38 -8.70 -16.88 0.95
N ASP A 39 -9.83 -17.48 1.34
CA ASP A 39 -10.94 -17.76 0.43
C ASP A 39 -11.60 -16.48 -0.10
N GLN A 40 -11.89 -15.52 0.78
CA GLN A 40 -12.45 -14.23 0.36
C GLN A 40 -11.49 -13.48 -0.59
N ALA A 41 -10.18 -13.44 -0.27
CA ALA A 41 -9.20 -12.80 -1.14
C ALA A 41 -9.13 -13.48 -2.51
N LYS A 42 -9.13 -14.82 -2.54
CA LYS A 42 -9.16 -15.63 -3.77
C LYS A 42 -10.37 -15.30 -4.64
N ASP A 43 -11.57 -15.24 -4.04
CA ASP A 43 -12.81 -14.96 -4.77
C ASP A 43 -12.79 -13.54 -5.37
N ILE A 44 -12.32 -12.54 -4.62
CA ILE A 44 -12.17 -11.18 -5.13
C ILE A 44 -11.12 -11.14 -6.25
N ILE A 45 -9.94 -11.73 -6.03
CA ILE A 45 -8.83 -11.73 -7.00
C ILE A 45 -9.23 -12.39 -8.33
N ALA A 46 -10.08 -13.41 -8.29
CA ALA A 46 -10.58 -14.08 -9.48
C ALA A 46 -11.39 -13.16 -10.41
N THR A 47 -11.94 -12.06 -9.88
CA THR A 47 -12.70 -11.04 -10.66
C THR A 47 -11.81 -9.93 -11.21
N LEU A 48 -10.55 -9.84 -10.80
CA LEU A 48 -9.65 -8.72 -11.15
C LEU A 48 -8.87 -8.97 -12.45
N PRO A 49 -8.48 -7.91 -13.18
CA PRO A 49 -7.60 -7.99 -14.33
C PRO A 49 -6.28 -8.70 -14.00
N LYS A 50 -5.75 -9.46 -14.96
CA LYS A 50 -4.53 -10.26 -14.75
C LYS A 50 -3.29 -9.40 -14.48
N ASP A 51 -3.18 -8.27 -15.13
CA ASP A 51 -2.08 -7.30 -15.08
C ASP A 51 -2.12 -6.37 -13.87
N LEU A 52 -3.24 -6.34 -13.13
CA LEU A 52 -3.36 -5.56 -11.92
C LEU A 52 -2.39 -6.05 -10.83
N MET A 53 -1.79 -5.12 -10.08
CA MET A 53 -1.02 -5.47 -8.88
C MET A 53 -1.97 -5.92 -7.76
N LYS A 54 -1.87 -7.19 -7.36
CA LYS A 54 -2.62 -7.81 -6.27
C LYS A 54 -1.66 -7.99 -5.10
N VAL A 55 -1.77 -7.10 -4.12
CA VAL A 55 -0.80 -6.95 -3.04
C VAL A 55 -1.29 -7.64 -1.77
N GLY A 56 -0.56 -8.66 -1.29
CA GLY A 56 -0.80 -9.24 0.03
C GLY A 56 0.00 -8.50 1.09
N VAL A 57 -0.68 -7.98 2.11
CA VAL A 57 -0.05 -7.24 3.21
C VAL A 57 0.12 -8.16 4.43
N PHE A 58 1.36 -8.30 4.87
CA PHE A 58 1.79 -9.16 5.97
C PHE A 58 2.55 -8.37 7.03
N VAL A 59 2.49 -8.81 8.28
CA VAL A 59 3.23 -8.24 9.41
C VAL A 59 3.88 -9.38 10.18
N ASN A 60 5.20 -9.50 10.11
CA ASN A 60 6.01 -10.50 10.82
C ASN A 60 5.50 -11.95 10.63
N GLU A 61 5.01 -12.26 9.43
CA GLU A 61 4.45 -13.58 9.09
C GLU A 61 5.56 -14.52 8.60
N SER A 62 5.39 -15.83 8.76
CA SER A 62 6.33 -16.83 8.26
C SER A 62 6.34 -16.89 6.73
N LYS A 63 7.49 -17.21 6.15
CA LYS A 63 7.64 -17.38 4.70
C LYS A 63 6.72 -18.48 4.17
N GLU A 64 6.60 -19.57 4.89
CA GLU A 64 5.75 -20.72 4.53
C GLU A 64 4.29 -20.29 4.38
N ASN A 65 3.79 -19.52 5.36
CA ASN A 65 2.40 -19.05 5.35
C ASN A 65 2.18 -17.98 4.27
N ILE A 66 3.11 -17.03 4.10
CA ILE A 66 3.05 -16.06 2.99
C ILE A 66 2.95 -16.78 1.65
N MET A 67 3.83 -17.75 1.38
CA MET A 67 3.85 -18.48 0.10
C MET A 67 2.62 -19.36 -0.09
N LYS A 68 2.08 -19.94 0.99
CA LYS A 68 0.79 -20.66 0.95
C LYS A 68 -0.32 -19.71 0.48
N ILE A 69 -0.44 -18.53 1.11
CA ILE A 69 -1.46 -17.53 0.77
C ILE A 69 -1.30 -17.05 -0.67
N VAL A 70 -0.08 -16.73 -1.09
CA VAL A 70 0.24 -16.33 -2.47
C VAL A 70 -0.25 -17.37 -3.48
N ASN A 71 0.06 -18.66 -3.24
CA ASN A 71 -0.30 -19.76 -4.16
C ASN A 71 -1.81 -20.01 -4.21
N VAL A 72 -2.51 -19.86 -3.08
CA VAL A 72 -3.97 -20.11 -3.00
C VAL A 72 -4.76 -18.94 -3.60
N THR A 73 -4.31 -17.71 -3.40
CA THR A 73 -5.10 -16.49 -3.73
C THR A 73 -4.78 -15.91 -5.10
N GLY A 74 -3.55 -16.10 -5.61
CA GLY A 74 -3.09 -15.45 -6.84
C GLY A 74 -2.53 -14.03 -6.63
N ILE A 75 -2.15 -13.68 -5.40
CA ILE A 75 -1.35 -12.48 -5.10
C ILE A 75 -0.07 -12.51 -5.91
N ASN A 76 0.31 -11.37 -6.50
CA ASN A 76 1.50 -11.23 -7.33
C ASN A 76 2.54 -10.23 -6.80
N VAL A 77 2.27 -9.57 -5.66
CA VAL A 77 3.19 -8.66 -4.96
C VAL A 77 3.05 -8.88 -3.45
N ILE A 78 4.17 -8.96 -2.73
CA ILE A 78 4.21 -9.13 -1.28
C ILE A 78 4.53 -7.78 -0.63
N GLN A 79 3.69 -7.33 0.31
CA GLN A 79 3.97 -6.16 1.13
C GLN A 79 4.32 -6.60 2.55
N LEU A 80 5.56 -6.30 2.98
CA LEU A 80 6.09 -6.53 4.32
C LEU A 80 5.92 -5.25 5.15
N HIS A 81 5.00 -5.29 6.11
CA HIS A 81 4.60 -4.11 6.90
C HIS A 81 5.00 -4.20 8.38
N GLY A 82 5.79 -5.20 8.74
CA GLY A 82 6.35 -5.44 10.08
C GLY A 82 7.81 -5.02 10.18
N ASP A 83 8.56 -5.79 10.97
CA ASP A 83 9.99 -5.58 11.23
C ASP A 83 10.86 -6.63 10.50
N GLU A 84 10.38 -7.08 9.34
CA GLU A 84 11.03 -8.12 8.53
C GLU A 84 12.42 -7.65 8.07
N THR A 85 13.42 -8.56 8.18
CA THR A 85 14.81 -8.25 7.81
C THR A 85 15.02 -8.20 6.30
N ALA A 86 16.14 -7.63 5.88
CA ALA A 86 16.57 -7.57 4.48
C ALA A 86 16.74 -8.98 3.89
N GLU A 87 17.31 -9.92 4.65
CA GLU A 87 17.51 -11.32 4.26
C GLU A 87 16.16 -12.03 4.05
N PHE A 88 15.18 -11.72 4.93
CA PHE A 88 13.83 -12.26 4.78
C PHE A 88 13.20 -11.77 3.49
N ALA A 89 13.25 -10.48 3.21
CA ALA A 89 12.72 -9.91 1.96
C ALA A 89 13.41 -10.50 0.71
N ALA A 90 14.73 -10.61 0.73
CA ALA A 90 15.52 -11.18 -0.37
C ALA A 90 15.25 -12.67 -0.62
N SER A 91 14.57 -13.36 0.29
CA SER A 91 14.25 -14.78 0.14
C SER A 91 13.06 -15.06 -0.79
N PHE A 92 12.31 -14.02 -1.21
CA PHE A 92 11.16 -14.16 -2.10
C PHE A 92 11.54 -13.88 -3.56
N SER A 93 10.86 -14.55 -4.49
CA SER A 93 10.98 -14.32 -5.94
C SER A 93 9.95 -13.33 -6.49
N LEU A 94 8.91 -13.02 -5.73
CA LEU A 94 7.91 -12.01 -6.10
C LEU A 94 8.40 -10.60 -5.75
N PRO A 95 7.91 -9.57 -6.45
CA PRO A 95 8.21 -8.18 -6.12
C PRO A 95 7.83 -7.85 -4.67
N ILE A 96 8.70 -7.11 -3.99
CA ILE A 96 8.55 -6.73 -2.59
C ILE A 96 8.23 -5.25 -2.45
N ILE A 97 7.16 -4.94 -1.73
CA ILE A 97 6.91 -3.64 -1.12
C ILE A 97 7.35 -3.74 0.34
N LYS A 98 8.31 -2.92 0.77
CA LYS A 98 8.63 -2.80 2.19
C LYS A 98 8.07 -1.49 2.74
N ALA A 99 7.28 -1.59 3.81
CA ALA A 99 6.76 -0.42 4.50
C ALA A 99 7.77 0.08 5.55
N PHE A 100 7.97 1.40 5.55
CA PHE A 100 8.83 2.13 6.46
C PHE A 100 8.03 3.23 7.15
N SER A 101 8.20 3.33 8.46
CA SER A 101 7.66 4.42 9.27
C SER A 101 8.65 5.59 9.22
N ILE A 102 8.21 6.74 8.73
CA ILE A 102 9.06 7.92 8.56
C ILE A 102 8.73 8.96 9.61
N SER A 103 9.70 9.29 10.43
CA SER A 103 9.63 10.30 11.48
C SER A 103 10.78 11.30 11.40
N THR A 104 11.95 10.85 10.96
CA THR A 104 13.19 11.61 10.94
C THR A 104 13.97 11.40 9.63
N PRO A 105 14.90 12.27 9.26
CA PRO A 105 15.78 12.05 8.10
C PRO A 105 16.64 10.78 8.21
N GLU A 106 16.93 10.30 9.43
CA GLU A 106 17.69 9.07 9.65
C GLU A 106 16.96 7.83 9.16
N ASP A 107 15.62 7.81 9.23
CA ASP A 107 14.80 6.71 8.75
C ASP A 107 15.00 6.48 7.24
N LEU A 108 15.25 7.55 6.48
CA LEU A 108 15.45 7.48 5.03
C LEU A 108 16.71 6.69 4.62
N LYS A 109 17.74 6.67 5.48
CA LYS A 109 18.96 5.88 5.23
C LYS A 109 18.64 4.38 5.26
N GLN A 110 17.74 3.96 6.14
CA GLN A 110 17.28 2.56 6.20
C GLN A 110 16.50 2.19 4.93
N VAL A 111 15.65 3.10 4.45
CA VAL A 111 14.93 2.90 3.18
C VAL A 111 15.91 2.67 2.04
N ALA A 112 16.93 3.52 1.90
CA ALA A 112 17.91 3.42 0.81
C ALA A 112 18.68 2.09 0.83
N ALA A 113 19.02 1.57 2.03
CA ALA A 113 19.80 0.34 2.19
C ALA A 113 19.00 -0.96 2.03
N TYR A 114 17.66 -0.94 2.21
CA TYR A 114 16.86 -2.16 2.23
C TYR A 114 16.61 -2.71 0.81
N PRO A 115 16.76 -4.02 0.54
CA PRO A 115 16.55 -4.62 -0.78
C PRO A 115 15.06 -4.85 -1.04
N CYS A 116 14.40 -3.88 -1.68
CA CYS A 116 13.01 -3.98 -2.12
C CYS A 116 12.80 -3.27 -3.46
N ASP A 117 11.79 -3.69 -4.21
CA ASP A 117 11.40 -3.05 -5.49
C ASP A 117 10.66 -1.74 -5.24
N TYR A 118 9.84 -1.73 -4.16
CA TYR A 118 9.01 -0.60 -3.78
C TYR A 118 9.24 -0.27 -2.31
N ALA A 119 9.52 1.00 -2.02
CA ALA A 119 9.57 1.54 -0.67
C ALA A 119 8.25 2.27 -0.36
N LEU A 120 7.44 1.71 0.53
CA LEU A 120 6.22 2.36 1.01
C LEU A 120 6.57 3.19 2.25
N LEU A 121 6.38 4.50 2.14
CA LEU A 121 6.66 5.47 3.21
C LEU A 121 5.34 5.80 3.90
N ASP A 122 5.21 5.41 5.16
CA ASP A 122 4.01 5.58 5.97
C ASP A 122 4.31 6.54 7.14
N SER A 123 3.26 7.10 7.71
CA SER A 123 3.33 7.93 8.91
C SER A 123 3.88 7.15 10.10
N PRO A 124 4.43 7.85 11.13
CA PRO A 124 4.89 7.21 12.35
C PRO A 124 3.84 6.28 12.93
N ARG A 125 4.29 5.10 13.37
CA ARG A 125 3.43 4.10 14.00
C ARG A 125 2.77 4.68 15.24
N GLY A 126 1.44 4.78 15.23
CA GLY A 126 0.66 5.00 16.45
C GLY A 126 0.47 3.68 17.20
N LYS A 127 -0.62 3.58 17.97
CA LYS A 127 -0.98 2.38 18.76
C LYS A 127 -1.14 1.10 17.92
N TYR A 128 -1.30 1.23 16.58
CA TYR A 128 -1.45 0.13 15.61
C TYR A 128 -0.51 0.37 14.41
N HIS A 129 0.00 -0.69 13.80
CA HIS A 129 0.80 -0.64 12.57
C HIS A 129 -0.04 -0.09 11.40
N GLY A 130 0.20 1.19 11.01
CA GLY A 130 -0.44 1.87 9.88
C GLY A 130 -1.87 2.37 10.15
N GLY A 131 -2.32 3.31 9.31
CA GLY A 131 -3.73 3.73 9.26
C GLY A 131 -4.19 4.72 10.33
N ASN A 132 -3.30 5.48 10.96
CA ASN A 132 -3.63 6.45 12.02
C ASN A 132 -4.26 7.76 11.50
N GLY A 133 -4.36 7.94 10.17
CA GLY A 133 -5.01 9.10 9.56
C GLY A 133 -4.24 10.43 9.66
N ILE A 134 -3.01 10.42 10.18
CA ILE A 134 -2.15 11.60 10.31
C ILE A 134 -1.01 11.46 9.29
N ALA A 135 -0.85 12.46 8.43
CA ALA A 135 0.29 12.52 7.50
C ALA A 135 1.58 12.90 8.26
N PHE A 136 2.73 12.35 7.83
CA PHE A 136 4.03 12.83 8.28
C PHE A 136 4.44 14.07 7.47
N ASP A 137 5.52 14.76 7.91
CA ASP A 137 6.04 15.91 7.17
C ASP A 137 6.69 15.46 5.84
N TRP A 138 5.99 15.66 4.74
CA TRP A 138 6.44 15.28 3.40
C TRP A 138 7.70 16.01 2.93
N ASN A 139 8.06 17.15 3.55
CA ASN A 139 9.32 17.83 3.24
C ASN A 139 10.54 16.96 3.61
N LEU A 140 10.41 16.02 4.53
CA LEU A 140 11.48 15.07 4.87
C LEU A 140 11.94 14.24 3.66
N ILE A 141 11.03 13.90 2.75
CA ILE A 141 11.33 13.04 1.59
C ILE A 141 11.50 13.83 0.30
N LYS A 142 11.24 15.13 0.32
CA LYS A 142 11.34 15.99 -0.86
C LYS A 142 12.76 16.00 -1.42
N GLY A 143 12.91 15.51 -2.66
CA GLY A 143 14.21 15.48 -3.34
C GLY A 143 15.22 14.45 -2.79
N TYR A 144 14.79 13.56 -1.89
CA TYR A 144 15.65 12.48 -1.41
C TYR A 144 15.83 11.41 -2.49
N ASP A 145 17.07 10.98 -2.70
CA ASP A 145 17.40 9.92 -3.67
C ASP A 145 17.23 8.53 -3.03
N PHE A 146 16.22 7.82 -3.45
CA PHE A 146 15.95 6.44 -3.03
C PHE A 146 16.62 5.40 -3.95
N GLY A 147 17.51 5.82 -4.85
CA GLY A 147 18.14 4.94 -5.83
C GLY A 147 17.13 4.41 -6.84
N ASN A 148 17.20 3.10 -7.12
CA ASN A 148 16.30 2.45 -8.09
C ASN A 148 14.92 2.07 -7.53
N LYS A 149 14.62 2.42 -6.27
CA LYS A 149 13.34 2.06 -5.64
C LYS A 149 12.20 2.94 -6.12
N LYS A 150 11.07 2.31 -6.39
CA LYS A 150 9.81 3.00 -6.66
C LYS A 150 9.16 3.40 -5.34
N VAL A 151 9.04 4.69 -5.09
CA VAL A 151 8.46 5.21 -3.84
C VAL A 151 6.94 5.14 -3.89
N ILE A 152 6.33 4.55 -2.86
CA ILE A 152 4.89 4.56 -2.62
C ILE A 152 4.64 5.45 -1.40
N LEU A 153 3.89 6.53 -1.58
CA LEU A 153 3.52 7.41 -0.47
C LEU A 153 2.24 6.91 0.18
N ALA A 154 2.28 6.70 1.48
CA ALA A 154 1.17 6.31 2.32
C ALA A 154 1.05 7.23 3.54
N GLY A 155 0.20 6.87 4.50
CA GLY A 155 0.03 7.59 5.76
C GLY A 155 -0.92 8.78 5.68
N GLY A 156 -2.17 8.58 6.10
CA GLY A 156 -3.15 9.64 6.27
C GLY A 156 -3.65 10.32 4.99
N LEU A 157 -3.36 9.75 3.81
CA LEU A 157 -3.84 10.30 2.55
C LEU A 157 -5.36 10.26 2.46
N ASN A 158 -5.94 11.34 1.93
CA ASN A 158 -7.36 11.51 1.67
C ASN A 158 -7.57 12.55 0.57
N GLU A 159 -8.81 12.81 0.18
CA GLU A 159 -9.15 13.75 -0.90
C GLU A 159 -8.65 15.19 -0.65
N ASN A 160 -8.54 15.62 0.62
CA ASN A 160 -8.17 17.00 0.96
C ASN A 160 -6.67 17.27 0.89
N ASN A 161 -5.82 16.23 0.98
CA ASN A 161 -4.36 16.40 1.03
C ASN A 161 -3.61 15.70 -0.11
N LEU A 162 -4.32 14.95 -0.95
CA LEU A 162 -3.71 14.14 -2.02
C LEU A 162 -2.92 14.98 -3.02
N THR A 163 -3.46 16.11 -3.47
CA THR A 163 -2.80 16.98 -4.47
C THR A 163 -1.47 17.51 -3.92
N GLU A 164 -1.49 18.09 -2.72
CA GLU A 164 -0.29 18.59 -2.05
C GLU A 164 0.75 17.48 -1.85
N ALA A 165 0.30 16.30 -1.42
CA ALA A 165 1.16 15.14 -1.22
C ALA A 165 1.90 14.75 -2.51
N ILE A 166 1.20 14.66 -3.62
CA ILE A 166 1.77 14.30 -4.92
C ILE A 166 2.73 15.38 -5.42
N GLU A 167 2.33 16.66 -5.38
CA GLU A 167 3.12 17.78 -5.85
C GLU A 167 4.40 18.01 -5.02
N THR A 168 4.36 17.66 -3.72
CA THR A 168 5.53 17.81 -2.85
C THR A 168 6.54 16.70 -3.03
N THR A 169 6.06 15.44 -3.21
CA THR A 169 6.92 14.25 -3.10
C THR A 169 7.20 13.56 -4.43
N HIS A 170 6.40 13.82 -5.47
CA HIS A 170 6.48 13.16 -6.78
C HIS A 170 6.65 11.64 -6.68
N PRO A 171 5.76 10.92 -5.98
CA PRO A 171 5.92 9.50 -5.74
C PRO A 171 5.61 8.69 -7.01
N PHE A 172 6.14 7.47 -7.10
CA PHE A 172 5.74 6.52 -8.14
C PHE A 172 4.26 6.12 -8.02
N MET A 173 3.76 5.98 -6.78
CA MET A 173 2.40 5.55 -6.45
C MET A 173 1.97 6.18 -5.11
N VAL A 174 0.68 6.42 -4.96
CA VAL A 174 0.06 6.73 -3.65
C VAL A 174 -0.74 5.54 -3.15
N ASP A 175 -0.71 5.30 -1.83
CA ASP A 175 -1.45 4.22 -1.16
C ASP A 175 -2.45 4.79 -0.16
N VAL A 176 -3.72 4.46 -0.33
CA VAL A 176 -4.78 4.92 0.56
C VAL A 176 -5.54 3.75 1.17
N SER A 177 -5.85 3.84 2.45
CA SER A 177 -6.69 2.89 3.15
C SER A 177 -7.84 3.58 3.88
N SER A 178 -7.61 4.16 5.04
CA SER A 178 -8.67 4.81 5.85
C SER A 178 -9.25 6.07 5.20
N GLY A 179 -8.51 6.78 4.37
CA GLY A 179 -8.99 7.99 3.68
C GLY A 179 -10.13 7.76 2.69
N VAL A 180 -10.38 6.49 2.32
CA VAL A 180 -11.52 6.09 1.47
C VAL A 180 -12.48 5.16 2.21
N GLU A 181 -12.63 5.36 3.52
CA GLU A 181 -13.54 4.60 4.38
C GLU A 181 -14.59 5.51 5.03
N THR A 182 -15.76 4.93 5.33
CA THR A 182 -16.80 5.47 6.21
C THR A 182 -17.13 4.38 7.23
N ASP A 183 -17.10 4.71 8.51
CA ASP A 183 -17.35 3.78 9.62
C ASP A 183 -16.48 2.50 9.63
N GLY A 184 -15.28 2.59 9.02
CA GLY A 184 -14.31 1.50 8.95
C GLY A 184 -14.48 0.56 7.75
N GLU A 185 -15.45 0.81 6.88
CA GLU A 185 -15.71 0.07 5.65
C GLU A 185 -15.34 0.92 4.43
N LYS A 186 -14.96 0.28 3.31
CA LYS A 186 -14.65 0.96 2.05
C LYS A 186 -15.88 1.67 1.50
N ASP A 187 -15.75 2.97 1.30
CA ASP A 187 -16.78 3.83 0.72
C ASP A 187 -16.53 3.99 -0.79
N LEU A 188 -17.46 3.52 -1.60
CA LEU A 188 -17.32 3.50 -3.06
C LEU A 188 -17.21 4.91 -3.66
N GLU A 189 -17.93 5.87 -3.07
CA GLU A 189 -17.89 7.26 -3.54
C GLU A 189 -16.53 7.90 -3.20
N LYS A 190 -15.98 7.66 -2.00
CA LYS A 190 -14.65 8.13 -1.63
C LYS A 190 -13.56 7.49 -2.49
N ILE A 191 -13.68 6.18 -2.81
CA ILE A 191 -12.76 5.51 -3.74
C ILE A 191 -12.79 6.21 -5.09
N ARG A 192 -13.99 6.47 -5.64
CA ARG A 192 -14.19 7.16 -6.92
C ARG A 192 -13.52 8.54 -6.90
N VAL A 193 -13.89 9.37 -5.93
CA VAL A 193 -13.39 10.75 -5.79
C VAL A 193 -11.86 10.77 -5.69
N PHE A 194 -11.28 9.91 -4.84
CA PHE A 194 -9.84 9.84 -4.65
C PHE A 194 -9.10 9.46 -5.94
N LEU A 195 -9.61 8.46 -6.68
CA LEU A 195 -9.02 8.01 -7.95
C LEU A 195 -9.16 9.03 -9.07
N GLU A 196 -10.30 9.72 -9.15
CA GLU A 196 -10.50 10.81 -10.11
C GLU A 196 -9.57 11.99 -9.82
N LEU A 197 -9.45 12.39 -8.55
CA LEU A 197 -8.54 13.46 -8.13
C LEU A 197 -7.08 13.11 -8.47
N ALA A 198 -6.65 11.88 -8.20
CA ALA A 198 -5.29 11.43 -8.52
C ALA A 198 -4.95 11.53 -10.03
N LYS A 199 -5.93 11.44 -10.93
CA LYS A 199 -5.73 11.58 -12.38
C LYS A 199 -5.53 13.04 -12.81
N THR A 200 -6.06 14.01 -12.05
CA THR A 200 -5.96 15.43 -12.41
C THR A 200 -4.61 16.03 -12.08
N VAL A 201 -3.85 15.44 -11.15
CA VAL A 201 -2.54 15.93 -10.75
C VAL A 201 -1.51 15.58 -11.82
N GLN A 202 -0.93 16.58 -12.46
CA GLN A 202 0.17 16.46 -13.43
C GLN A 202 1.50 16.39 -12.67
N ILE A 203 2.36 15.45 -13.03
CA ILE A 203 3.72 15.27 -12.49
C ILE A 203 4.72 15.57 -13.59
#